data_8a1f31e0fa10e0084c2ad0627098cb03
#
_entry.id   8a1f31e0fa10e0084c2ad0627098cb03
#
_cell.length_a   1.000
_cell.length_b   1.000
_cell.length_c   1.000
_cell.angle_alpha   90.00
_cell.angle_beta   90.00
_cell.angle_gamma   90.00
#
_symmetry.space_group_name_H-M   'P 1'
#
loop_
_entity.id
_entity.type
_entity.pdbx_description
1 polymer ?
#
loop_
_entity_poly.entity_id
_entity_poly.type
_entity_poly.pdbx_seq_one_letter_code
_entity_poly.pdbx_strand_id
1 'polypeptide(L)'
;IAILDKDIMNKRIIASILTVIMLMTMLPTAALAAAAPGTSSGTSSGTVIYVSENGDDSAAGDESAPLKTIGAAFTKVADGGTIYLLSDIVLPSKTVLSGDKSITLVGNAGEAAPTIKYSWDGVTTNNLYMIEIGAESGTSTQTNITLRNLTVDAEAQDIRCVRVCPGSQLILADGATVRNGRAINQDETTGTSDCGGGIVVDNGAKLTMEDSSSITGCSAEWGGAVYLSGEMAINGGEISNNTAVGDIYEINGVKRSASAHGGAIMIRACRADY
;
A
#
# COMPACT_ATOMS: atom_id res chain seq x y z
N ILE A 1 -1.42 17.02 -67.97
CA ILE A 1 -2.22 16.89 -66.75
C ILE A 1 -2.57 15.44 -66.64
N ALA A 2 -1.82 14.68 -65.82
CA ALA A 2 -2.06 13.27 -65.59
C ALA A 2 -3.26 13.12 -64.64
N ILE A 3 -4.38 12.66 -65.14
CA ILE A 3 -5.47 12.16 -64.32
C ILE A 3 -4.99 10.84 -63.76
N LEU A 4 -4.55 10.85 -62.53
CA LEU A 4 -4.21 9.63 -61.82
C LEU A 4 -5.51 8.82 -61.64
N ASP A 5 -5.56 7.67 -62.25
CA ASP A 5 -6.73 6.81 -62.28
C ASP A 5 -7.08 6.40 -60.82
N LYS A 6 -8.16 6.98 -60.30
CA LYS A 6 -8.67 6.76 -58.95
C LYS A 6 -8.96 5.26 -58.67
N ASP A 7 -9.23 4.50 -59.72
CA ASP A 7 -9.50 3.08 -59.66
C ASP A 7 -8.24 2.25 -59.39
N ILE A 8 -7.08 2.66 -59.90
CA ILE A 8 -5.81 2.00 -59.63
C ILE A 8 -5.36 2.26 -58.20
N MET A 9 -5.61 3.45 -57.68
CA MET A 9 -5.26 3.79 -56.30
C MET A 9 -6.13 3.04 -55.29
N ASN A 10 -7.44 2.93 -55.53
CA ASN A 10 -8.35 2.16 -54.71
C ASN A 10 -8.03 0.67 -54.71
N LYS A 11 -7.68 0.06 -55.85
CA LYS A 11 -7.29 -1.36 -55.96
C LYS A 11 -5.98 -1.63 -55.18
N ARG A 12 -5.02 -0.71 -55.17
CA ARG A 12 -3.76 -0.82 -54.42
C ARG A 12 -3.98 -0.71 -52.93
N ILE A 13 -4.86 0.16 -52.47
CA ILE A 13 -5.23 0.32 -51.06
C ILE A 13 -5.97 -0.94 -50.56
N ILE A 14 -6.93 -1.45 -51.34
CA ILE A 14 -7.66 -2.68 -51.00
C ILE A 14 -6.73 -3.91 -50.97
N ALA A 15 -5.78 -4.01 -51.91
CA ALA A 15 -4.80 -5.06 -51.93
C ALA A 15 -3.86 -4.99 -50.69
N SER A 16 -3.44 -3.77 -50.31
CA SER A 16 -2.59 -3.61 -49.11
C SER A 16 -3.33 -3.94 -47.83
N ILE A 17 -4.61 -3.57 -47.70
CA ILE A 17 -5.45 -3.90 -46.54
C ILE A 17 -5.70 -5.41 -46.47
N LEU A 18 -5.96 -6.08 -47.63
CA LEU A 18 -6.14 -7.52 -47.65
C LEU A 18 -4.86 -8.27 -47.25
N THR A 19 -3.68 -7.79 -47.65
CA THR A 19 -2.39 -8.40 -47.31
C THR A 19 -2.11 -8.27 -45.80
N VAL A 20 -2.46 -7.14 -45.18
CA VAL A 20 -2.33 -6.95 -43.73
C VAL A 20 -3.30 -7.83 -42.96
N ILE A 21 -4.54 -7.99 -43.46
CA ILE A 21 -5.52 -8.87 -42.82
C ILE A 21 -5.09 -10.35 -42.96
N MET A 22 -4.53 -10.75 -44.13
CA MET A 22 -4.06 -12.11 -44.35
C MET A 22 -2.77 -12.46 -43.55
N LEU A 23 -1.94 -11.44 -43.23
CA LEU A 23 -0.76 -11.63 -42.39
C LEU A 23 -1.16 -11.75 -40.89
N MET A 24 -2.27 -11.14 -40.48
CA MET A 24 -2.79 -11.30 -39.10
C MET A 24 -3.46 -12.68 -38.86
N THR A 25 -3.89 -13.38 -39.89
CA THR A 25 -4.50 -14.71 -39.73
C THR A 25 -3.49 -15.87 -39.76
N MET A 26 -2.21 -15.57 -40.01
CA MET A 26 -1.11 -16.57 -39.98
C MET A 26 -0.25 -16.48 -38.71
N LEU A 27 -0.63 -15.69 -37.74
CA LEU A 27 -0.07 -15.85 -36.41
C LEU A 27 -0.58 -17.19 -35.86
N PRO A 28 0.33 -18.11 -35.46
CA PRO A 28 -0.12 -19.30 -34.78
C PRO A 28 -0.94 -18.77 -33.57
N THR A 29 -2.15 -19.29 -33.44
CA THR A 29 -2.87 -19.21 -32.17
C THR A 29 -2.05 -20.03 -31.17
N ALA A 30 -0.93 -19.45 -30.71
CA ALA A 30 -0.47 -19.76 -29.38
C ALA A 30 -1.70 -19.44 -28.55
N ALA A 31 -2.35 -20.50 -28.08
CA ALA A 31 -3.36 -20.37 -27.07
C ALA A 31 -2.80 -19.39 -26.06
N LEU A 32 -3.43 -18.21 -25.97
CA LEU A 32 -3.30 -17.39 -24.80
C LEU A 32 -4.00 -18.24 -23.72
N ALA A 33 -3.30 -19.29 -23.28
CA ALA A 33 -3.54 -19.82 -21.97
C ALA A 33 -3.42 -18.56 -21.10
N ALA A 34 -4.51 -18.12 -20.50
CA ALA A 34 -4.46 -17.20 -19.40
C ALA A 34 -3.30 -17.69 -18.57
N ALA A 35 -2.22 -16.89 -18.53
CA ALA A 35 -1.10 -17.21 -17.71
C ALA A 35 -1.68 -17.26 -16.31
N ALA A 36 -1.92 -18.45 -15.84
CA ALA A 36 -1.87 -18.69 -14.40
C ALA A 36 -0.63 -17.95 -13.92
N PRO A 37 -0.71 -17.17 -12.83
CA PRO A 37 0.38 -16.33 -12.37
C PRO A 37 1.66 -17.15 -12.44
N GLY A 38 2.58 -16.64 -13.26
CA GLY A 38 3.72 -17.41 -13.76
C GLY A 38 4.45 -18.07 -12.60
N THR A 39 4.63 -19.37 -12.71
CA THR A 39 5.66 -20.10 -12.01
C THR A 39 7.00 -19.52 -12.45
N SER A 40 7.43 -18.43 -11.82
CA SER A 40 8.83 -18.08 -11.79
C SER A 40 9.52 -19.19 -11.00
N SER A 41 10.31 -19.98 -11.70
CA SER A 41 11.23 -20.96 -11.14
C SER A 41 12.26 -20.26 -10.28
N GLY A 42 11.91 -20.07 -9.03
CA GLY A 42 12.74 -19.55 -7.95
C GLY A 42 12.10 -20.06 -6.69
N THR A 43 12.68 -21.08 -6.10
CA THR A 43 12.35 -21.76 -4.86
C THR A 43 11.85 -20.80 -3.77
N SER A 44 10.53 -20.64 -3.69
CA SER A 44 9.83 -20.26 -2.49
C SER A 44 8.40 -20.77 -2.63
N SER A 45 8.09 -21.87 -1.97
CA SER A 45 6.75 -22.46 -1.92
C SER A 45 5.90 -21.65 -0.95
N GLY A 46 5.70 -20.36 -1.26
CA GLY A 46 4.80 -19.51 -0.50
C GLY A 46 3.36 -19.96 -0.73
N THR A 47 2.60 -20.13 0.33
CA THR A 47 1.16 -20.41 0.25
C THR A 47 0.45 -19.18 -0.32
N VAL A 48 -0.53 -19.38 -1.17
CA VAL A 48 -1.44 -18.33 -1.63
C VAL A 48 -2.71 -18.38 -0.78
N ILE A 49 -3.10 -17.24 -0.21
CA ILE A 49 -4.32 -17.08 0.58
C ILE A 49 -5.14 -15.93 -0.01
N TYR A 50 -6.45 -16.11 -0.07
CA TYR A 50 -7.38 -15.13 -0.59
C TYR A 50 -8.22 -14.51 0.53
N VAL A 51 -8.47 -13.20 0.42
CA VAL A 51 -9.28 -12.41 1.36
C VAL A 51 -10.36 -11.65 0.61
N SER A 52 -11.56 -11.65 1.14
CA SER A 52 -12.71 -10.91 0.62
C SER A 52 -13.55 -10.35 1.76
N GLU A 53 -14.16 -9.18 1.59
CA GLU A 53 -15.10 -8.59 2.56
C GLU A 53 -16.24 -9.56 2.94
N ASN A 54 -16.67 -10.40 1.98
CA ASN A 54 -17.71 -11.41 2.19
C ASN A 54 -17.15 -12.79 2.56
N GLY A 55 -15.86 -12.88 2.91
CA GLY A 55 -15.21 -14.12 3.31
C GLY A 55 -15.56 -14.57 4.73
N ASP A 56 -14.98 -15.70 5.12
CA ASP A 56 -15.14 -16.29 6.45
C ASP A 56 -13.77 -16.74 6.97
N ASP A 57 -13.36 -16.28 8.16
CA ASP A 57 -12.05 -16.63 8.73
C ASP A 57 -11.94 -18.10 9.12
N SER A 58 -13.05 -18.85 9.17
CA SER A 58 -13.06 -20.31 9.31
C SER A 58 -12.87 -21.07 8.00
N ALA A 59 -12.92 -20.36 6.84
CA ALA A 59 -12.80 -20.95 5.51
C ALA A 59 -11.37 -21.44 5.19
N ALA A 60 -11.23 -22.12 4.04
CA ALA A 60 -9.95 -22.63 3.58
C ALA A 60 -8.94 -21.53 3.26
N GLY A 61 -9.40 -20.38 2.77
CA GLY A 61 -8.57 -19.27 2.30
C GLY A 61 -8.13 -19.44 0.85
N ASP A 62 -8.76 -20.34 0.10
CA ASP A 62 -8.62 -20.41 -1.36
C ASP A 62 -9.56 -19.40 -2.04
N GLU A 63 -9.45 -19.27 -3.37
CA GLU A 63 -10.20 -18.28 -4.14
C GLU A 63 -11.73 -18.49 -4.05
N SER A 64 -12.18 -19.74 -3.94
CA SER A 64 -13.60 -20.11 -3.86
C SER A 64 -14.17 -19.98 -2.44
N ALA A 65 -13.32 -20.02 -1.44
CA ALA A 65 -13.65 -19.93 -0.02
C ALA A 65 -12.65 -19.00 0.70
N PRO A 66 -12.67 -17.68 0.39
CA PRO A 66 -11.71 -16.72 0.92
C PRO A 66 -11.90 -16.45 2.42
N LEU A 67 -10.84 -16.03 3.08
CA LEU A 67 -10.92 -15.51 4.44
C LEU A 67 -11.54 -14.12 4.44
N LYS A 68 -12.03 -13.70 5.60
CA LYS A 68 -12.62 -12.37 5.78
C LYS A 68 -11.59 -11.31 6.12
N THR A 69 -10.61 -11.64 6.96
CA THR A 69 -9.68 -10.66 7.52
C THR A 69 -8.24 -10.87 7.05
N ILE A 70 -7.52 -9.75 6.88
CA ILE A 70 -6.09 -9.77 6.59
C ILE A 70 -5.30 -10.42 7.73
N GLY A 71 -5.74 -10.23 8.99
CA GLY A 71 -5.09 -10.84 10.17
C GLY A 71 -5.16 -12.37 10.16
N ALA A 72 -6.33 -12.95 9.84
CA ALA A 72 -6.49 -14.40 9.69
C ALA A 72 -5.64 -14.94 8.53
N ALA A 73 -5.63 -14.23 7.40
CA ALA A 73 -4.81 -14.58 6.25
C ALA A 73 -3.31 -14.53 6.58
N PHE A 74 -2.86 -13.49 7.28
CA PHE A 74 -1.48 -13.36 7.73
C PHE A 74 -1.07 -14.50 8.66
N THR A 75 -1.94 -14.93 9.55
CA THR A 75 -1.68 -16.06 10.44
C THR A 75 -1.50 -17.36 9.65
N LYS A 76 -2.30 -17.56 8.60
CA LYS A 76 -2.38 -18.82 7.85
C LYS A 76 -1.33 -18.91 6.72
N VAL A 77 -0.95 -17.79 6.12
CA VAL A 77 0.01 -17.76 5.03
C VAL A 77 1.41 -18.13 5.52
N ALA A 78 2.13 -18.95 4.75
CA ALA A 78 3.52 -19.31 5.03
C ALA A 78 4.47 -18.14 4.73
N ASP A 79 5.69 -18.20 5.26
CA ASP A 79 6.76 -17.27 4.87
C ASP A 79 7.01 -17.32 3.36
N GLY A 80 7.26 -16.15 2.76
CA GLY A 80 7.36 -15.96 1.31
C GLY A 80 6.02 -16.05 0.57
N GLY A 81 4.89 -16.17 1.28
CA GLY A 81 3.57 -16.32 0.67
C GLY A 81 2.91 -15.02 0.22
N THR A 82 1.77 -15.18 -0.43
CA THR A 82 1.00 -14.07 -1.00
C THR A 82 -0.43 -14.09 -0.49
N ILE A 83 -0.93 -12.92 -0.11
CA ILE A 83 -2.33 -12.68 0.24
C ILE A 83 -2.95 -11.84 -0.86
N TYR A 84 -3.95 -12.41 -1.56
CA TYR A 84 -4.73 -11.72 -2.59
C TYR A 84 -5.98 -11.11 -1.99
N LEU A 85 -6.19 -9.81 -2.22
CA LEU A 85 -7.43 -9.11 -1.89
C LEU A 85 -8.36 -9.16 -3.11
N LEU A 86 -9.50 -9.84 -2.97
CA LEU A 86 -10.50 -10.00 -4.02
C LEU A 86 -11.53 -8.85 -4.06
N SER A 87 -11.56 -8.02 -3.02
CA SER A 87 -12.48 -6.87 -2.87
C SER A 87 -11.85 -5.80 -1.99
N ASP A 88 -12.51 -4.66 -1.86
CA ASP A 88 -12.24 -3.73 -0.78
C ASP A 88 -12.36 -4.45 0.58
N ILE A 89 -11.52 -4.05 1.53
CA ILE A 89 -11.52 -4.61 2.90
C ILE A 89 -11.71 -3.49 3.91
N VAL A 90 -12.70 -3.62 4.78
CA VAL A 90 -12.92 -2.68 5.87
C VAL A 90 -12.33 -3.27 7.16
N LEU A 91 -11.33 -2.61 7.73
CA LEU A 91 -10.73 -3.00 8.99
C LEU A 91 -11.62 -2.54 10.16
N PRO A 92 -12.16 -3.45 10.98
CA PRO A 92 -13.00 -3.06 12.12
C PRO A 92 -12.18 -2.54 13.32
N SER A 93 -10.87 -2.74 13.29
CA SER A 93 -9.92 -2.30 14.31
C SER A 93 -8.50 -2.32 13.72
N LYS A 94 -7.54 -1.80 14.49
CA LYS A 94 -6.12 -1.89 14.12
C LYS A 94 -5.73 -3.34 13.78
N THR A 95 -5.17 -3.54 12.61
CA THR A 95 -4.65 -4.84 12.19
C THR A 95 -3.15 -4.90 12.45
N VAL A 96 -2.72 -5.86 13.27
CA VAL A 96 -1.31 -6.10 13.57
C VAL A 96 -0.81 -7.29 12.77
N LEU A 97 0.22 -7.06 11.95
CA LEU A 97 0.91 -8.08 11.15
C LEU A 97 2.28 -8.30 11.79
N SER A 98 2.39 -9.29 12.67
CA SER A 98 3.62 -9.56 13.42
C SER A 98 3.98 -11.04 13.38
N GLY A 99 5.22 -11.31 12.96
CA GLY A 99 5.79 -12.65 12.85
C GLY A 99 7.01 -12.62 11.94
N ASP A 100 7.94 -13.58 12.14
CA ASP A 100 9.17 -13.67 11.34
C ASP A 100 8.86 -14.22 9.95
N LYS A 101 8.28 -13.37 9.09
CA LYS A 101 7.94 -13.73 7.73
C LYS A 101 7.85 -12.54 6.77
N SER A 102 8.06 -12.84 5.51
CA SER A 102 7.97 -11.91 4.38
C SER A 102 6.75 -12.23 3.55
N ILE A 103 5.78 -11.33 3.50
CA ILE A 103 4.48 -11.56 2.85
C ILE A 103 4.22 -10.45 1.83
N THR A 104 3.64 -10.84 0.69
CA THR A 104 3.12 -9.89 -0.29
C THR A 104 1.60 -9.81 -0.21
N LEU A 105 1.06 -8.62 0.05
CA LEU A 105 -0.37 -8.31 -0.12
C LEU A 105 -0.57 -7.74 -1.52
N VAL A 106 -1.46 -8.33 -2.30
CA VAL A 106 -1.69 -7.97 -3.71
C VAL A 106 -3.18 -7.75 -3.95
N GLY A 107 -3.51 -6.66 -4.63
CA GLY A 107 -4.84 -6.51 -5.21
C GLY A 107 -5.00 -7.34 -6.47
N ASN A 108 -6.21 -7.79 -6.76
CA ASN A 108 -6.50 -8.63 -7.92
C ASN A 108 -6.10 -7.93 -9.22
N ALA A 109 -5.41 -8.66 -10.10
CA ALA A 109 -4.98 -8.15 -11.39
C ALA A 109 -6.16 -8.13 -12.38
N GLY A 110 -6.40 -7.00 -13.02
CA GLY A 110 -7.43 -6.83 -14.07
C GLY A 110 -8.68 -6.08 -13.62
N GLU A 111 -8.81 -5.76 -12.35
CA GLU A 111 -9.86 -4.90 -11.79
C GLU A 111 -9.26 -3.64 -11.17
N ALA A 112 -10.12 -2.72 -10.73
CA ALA A 112 -9.64 -1.58 -9.95
C ALA A 112 -8.92 -2.07 -8.70
N ALA A 113 -7.78 -1.46 -8.35
CA ALA A 113 -7.00 -1.81 -7.17
C ALA A 113 -7.89 -1.75 -5.91
N PRO A 114 -8.00 -2.84 -5.14
CA PRO A 114 -8.84 -2.88 -3.95
C PRO A 114 -8.30 -1.91 -2.89
N THR A 115 -9.21 -1.41 -2.08
CA THR A 115 -8.91 -0.44 -1.03
C THR A 115 -9.07 -1.07 0.35
N ILE A 116 -8.05 -0.92 1.19
CA ILE A 116 -8.13 -1.21 2.62
C ILE A 116 -8.56 0.07 3.32
N LYS A 117 -9.72 0.05 3.96
CA LYS A 117 -10.33 1.16 4.69
C LYS A 117 -10.44 0.85 6.17
N TYR A 118 -10.74 1.86 6.98
CA TYR A 118 -10.96 1.69 8.41
C TYR A 118 -12.41 2.00 8.77
N SER A 119 -13.04 1.14 9.56
CA SER A 119 -14.38 1.40 10.09
C SER A 119 -14.27 2.30 11.32
N TRP A 120 -14.45 3.61 11.10
CA TRP A 120 -14.41 4.58 12.17
C TRP A 120 -15.69 4.51 13.01
N ASP A 121 -15.57 4.19 14.28
CA ASP A 121 -16.68 4.14 15.24
C ASP A 121 -16.88 5.44 16.03
N GLY A 122 -16.12 6.49 15.71
CA GLY A 122 -16.15 7.79 16.38
C GLY A 122 -15.39 7.83 17.71
N VAL A 123 -14.76 6.74 18.12
CA VAL A 123 -13.93 6.69 19.33
C VAL A 123 -12.50 7.07 18.99
N THR A 124 -12.07 8.23 19.44
CA THR A 124 -10.65 8.63 19.38
C THR A 124 -9.89 7.90 20.47
N THR A 125 -9.25 6.80 20.12
CA THR A 125 -8.22 6.19 20.97
C THR A 125 -6.86 6.62 20.46
N ASN A 126 -6.04 7.11 21.37
CA ASN A 126 -4.72 7.66 21.06
C ASN A 126 -3.82 6.65 20.32
N ASN A 127 -3.02 7.10 19.36
CA ASN A 127 -2.09 6.31 18.57
C ASN A 127 -2.75 5.27 17.65
N LEU A 128 -3.78 5.65 16.93
CA LEU A 128 -4.44 4.76 15.98
C LEU A 128 -3.64 4.65 14.68
N TYR A 129 -3.39 3.41 14.33
CA TYR A 129 -2.91 2.99 13.01
C TYR A 129 -3.90 2.00 12.42
N MET A 130 -4.12 2.09 11.12
CA MET A 130 -4.91 1.08 10.44
C MET A 130 -4.16 -0.26 10.44
N ILE A 131 -2.87 -0.21 10.09
CA ILE A 131 -2.01 -1.40 10.00
C ILE A 131 -0.72 -1.14 10.77
N GLU A 132 -0.33 -2.10 11.62
CA GLU A 132 0.94 -2.14 12.32
C GLU A 132 1.74 -3.35 11.83
N ILE A 133 2.97 -3.12 11.36
CA ILE A 133 3.87 -4.16 10.83
C ILE A 133 4.96 -4.39 11.86
N GLY A 134 5.04 -5.61 12.36
CA GLY A 134 5.90 -5.98 13.49
C GLY A 134 5.23 -5.79 14.84
N ALA A 135 6.00 -5.83 15.91
CA ALA A 135 5.54 -5.65 17.29
C ALA A 135 6.20 -4.46 17.96
N GLU A 136 5.42 -3.70 18.72
CA GLU A 136 5.90 -2.53 19.46
C GLU A 136 6.88 -2.87 20.59
N SER A 137 6.77 -4.04 21.20
CA SER A 137 7.53 -4.40 22.38
C SER A 137 8.57 -5.48 22.14
N GLY A 138 9.85 -5.10 22.19
CA GLY A 138 11.00 -5.89 22.66
C GLY A 138 11.38 -7.19 21.99
N THR A 139 10.49 -7.83 21.26
CA THR A 139 10.82 -8.95 20.38
C THR A 139 10.99 -8.43 18.98
N SER A 140 12.22 -8.36 18.52
CA SER A 140 12.56 -7.99 17.14
C SER A 140 11.98 -9.04 16.20
N THR A 141 10.72 -8.89 15.81
CA THR A 141 10.12 -9.71 14.75
C THR A 141 10.52 -9.11 13.42
N GLN A 142 11.12 -9.90 12.54
CA GLN A 142 11.46 -9.48 11.17
C GLN A 142 10.25 -9.67 10.25
N THR A 143 9.26 -8.81 10.39
CA THR A 143 8.07 -8.85 9.55
C THR A 143 8.28 -7.96 8.32
N ASN A 144 8.32 -8.56 7.15
CA ASN A 144 8.49 -7.84 5.90
C ASN A 144 7.17 -7.90 5.10
N ILE A 145 6.58 -6.76 4.83
CA ILE A 145 5.34 -6.66 4.08
C ILE A 145 5.61 -5.89 2.78
N THR A 146 5.22 -6.50 1.66
CA THR A 146 5.15 -5.82 0.36
C THR A 146 3.70 -5.56 0.01
N LEU A 147 3.35 -4.32 -0.28
CA LEU A 147 2.04 -3.94 -0.82
C LEU A 147 2.17 -3.75 -2.32
N ARG A 148 1.24 -4.32 -3.10
CA ARG A 148 1.23 -4.25 -4.56
C ARG A 148 -0.18 -4.13 -5.10
N ASN A 149 -0.40 -3.19 -6.03
CA ASN A 149 -1.69 -2.98 -6.70
C ASN A 149 -2.88 -2.90 -5.74
N LEU A 150 -2.74 -2.16 -4.64
CA LEU A 150 -3.78 -1.92 -3.66
C LEU A 150 -3.63 -0.54 -3.02
N THR A 151 -4.70 -0.05 -2.42
CA THR A 151 -4.72 1.22 -1.72
C THR A 151 -4.97 1.02 -0.22
N VAL A 152 -4.19 1.68 0.63
CA VAL A 152 -4.51 1.89 2.06
C VAL A 152 -5.04 3.31 2.19
N ASP A 153 -6.31 3.48 2.52
CA ASP A 153 -7.01 4.77 2.56
C ASP A 153 -7.66 5.01 3.92
N ALA A 154 -7.18 6.01 4.63
CA ALA A 154 -7.78 6.42 5.91
C ALA A 154 -9.01 7.33 5.73
N GLU A 155 -9.40 7.66 4.50
CA GLU A 155 -10.56 8.50 4.19
C GLU A 155 -10.55 9.87 4.91
N ALA A 156 -9.37 10.42 5.17
CA ALA A 156 -9.12 11.65 5.93
C ALA A 156 -9.65 11.63 7.37
N GLN A 157 -9.86 10.46 7.95
CA GLN A 157 -10.17 10.28 9.37
C GLN A 157 -8.91 10.48 10.22
N ASP A 158 -9.07 10.80 11.50
CA ASP A 158 -7.95 11.01 12.43
C ASP A 158 -7.29 9.67 12.79
N ILE A 159 -6.73 9.02 11.79
CA ILE A 159 -6.00 7.75 11.89
C ILE A 159 -4.82 7.74 10.92
N ARG A 160 -3.71 7.18 11.35
CA ARG A 160 -2.54 6.95 10.51
C ARG A 160 -2.73 5.67 9.69
N CYS A 161 -2.21 5.65 8.46
CA CYS A 161 -2.37 4.45 7.64
C CYS A 161 -1.50 3.30 8.15
N VAL A 162 -0.18 3.48 8.25
CA VAL A 162 0.73 2.37 8.57
C VAL A 162 1.79 2.77 9.58
N ARG A 163 2.10 1.87 10.53
CA ARG A 163 3.30 1.92 11.37
C ARG A 163 4.21 0.74 11.03
N VAL A 164 5.49 1.00 10.90
CA VAL A 164 6.52 -0.03 10.73
C VAL A 164 7.37 -0.06 11.98
N CYS A 165 7.26 -1.14 12.74
CA CYS A 165 7.92 -1.33 14.02
C CYS A 165 9.38 -1.79 13.87
N PRO A 166 10.22 -1.65 14.91
CA PRO A 166 11.64 -2.02 14.85
C PRO A 166 11.87 -3.44 14.34
N GLY A 167 12.88 -3.63 13.48
CA GLY A 167 13.23 -4.91 12.85
C GLY A 167 12.36 -5.27 11.63
N SER A 168 11.30 -4.51 11.35
CA SER A 168 10.35 -4.80 10.27
C SER A 168 10.55 -3.89 9.06
N GLN A 169 9.99 -4.29 7.93
CA GLN A 169 10.08 -3.56 6.67
C GLN A 169 8.71 -3.46 5.98
N LEU A 170 8.44 -2.30 5.39
CA LEU A 170 7.37 -2.08 4.43
C LEU A 170 7.98 -1.77 3.05
N ILE A 171 7.48 -2.43 2.03
CA ILE A 171 7.78 -2.14 0.62
C ILE A 171 6.49 -1.72 -0.06
N LEU A 172 6.47 -0.53 -0.62
CA LEU A 172 5.42 -0.08 -1.53
C LEU A 172 5.90 -0.33 -2.96
N ALA A 173 5.30 -1.29 -3.63
CA ALA A 173 5.66 -1.71 -4.99
C ALA A 173 4.50 -1.46 -5.96
N ASP A 174 4.73 -1.67 -7.23
CA ASP A 174 3.80 -1.55 -8.37
C ASP A 174 2.34 -1.21 -8.04
N GLY A 175 1.96 0.05 -8.14
CA GLY A 175 0.58 0.51 -7.93
C GLY A 175 0.11 0.53 -6.48
N ALA A 176 0.98 0.29 -5.50
CA ALA A 176 0.62 0.46 -4.09
C ALA A 176 0.45 1.94 -3.75
N THR A 177 -0.66 2.27 -3.10
CA THR A 177 -0.98 3.63 -2.69
C THR A 177 -1.30 3.69 -1.19
N VAL A 178 -0.69 4.64 -0.48
CA VAL A 178 -1.07 5.01 0.88
C VAL A 178 -1.60 6.42 0.84
N ARG A 179 -2.83 6.65 1.32
CA ARG A 179 -3.44 7.97 1.20
C ARG A 179 -4.36 8.37 2.34
N ASN A 180 -4.55 9.70 2.44
CA ASN A 180 -5.55 10.34 3.29
C ASN A 180 -5.39 10.04 4.79
N GLY A 181 -4.21 9.55 5.22
CA GLY A 181 -3.92 9.36 6.64
C GLY A 181 -3.76 10.69 7.36
N ARG A 182 -4.27 10.75 8.57
CA ARG A 182 -4.27 11.98 9.35
C ARG A 182 -3.79 11.72 10.78
N ALA A 183 -2.84 12.55 11.23
CA ALA A 183 -2.35 12.56 12.61
C ALA A 183 -2.38 13.99 13.13
N ILE A 184 -3.55 14.44 13.57
CA ILE A 184 -3.78 15.80 14.07
C ILE A 184 -4.62 15.69 15.34
N ASN A 185 -4.23 16.38 16.41
CA ASN A 185 -4.93 16.42 17.70
C ASN A 185 -5.13 15.06 18.39
N GLN A 186 -4.18 14.14 18.23
CA GLN A 186 -4.36 12.77 18.74
C GLN A 186 -4.09 12.62 20.23
N ASP A 187 -3.29 13.45 20.87
CA ASP A 187 -3.19 13.49 22.34
C ASP A 187 -2.43 14.71 22.85
N GLU A 188 -3.15 15.66 23.43
CA GLU A 188 -2.57 16.84 24.07
C GLU A 188 -1.95 16.52 25.44
N THR A 189 -2.25 15.36 26.04
CA THR A 189 -1.88 15.05 27.43
C THR A 189 -0.55 14.31 27.55
N THR A 190 -0.15 13.54 26.54
CA THR A 190 1.07 12.72 26.59
C THR A 190 2.26 13.35 25.88
N GLY A 191 2.07 14.46 25.15
CA GLY A 191 3.15 15.09 24.38
C GLY A 191 3.69 14.21 23.25
N THR A 192 2.97 13.18 22.86
CA THR A 192 3.29 12.41 21.67
C THR A 192 2.90 13.23 20.46
N SER A 193 3.91 13.65 19.73
CA SER A 193 3.74 14.45 18.53
C SER A 193 2.85 13.76 17.52
N ASP A 194 1.94 14.52 16.93
CA ASP A 194 1.12 14.07 15.81
C ASP A 194 2.01 13.90 14.58
N CYS A 195 2.56 12.71 14.42
CA CYS A 195 3.57 12.42 13.40
C CYS A 195 3.14 11.31 12.45
N GLY A 196 3.54 11.46 11.17
CA GLY A 196 3.38 10.45 10.15
C GLY A 196 1.92 10.15 9.79
N GLY A 197 1.22 11.06 9.14
CA GLY A 197 -0.17 10.82 8.73
C GLY A 197 -0.31 9.59 7.84
N GLY A 198 0.56 9.43 6.85
CA GLY A 198 0.61 8.25 6.02
C GLY A 198 1.33 7.10 6.72
N ILE A 199 2.62 7.25 6.98
CA ILE A 199 3.47 6.18 7.47
C ILE A 199 4.37 6.67 8.61
N VAL A 200 4.46 5.90 9.68
CA VAL A 200 5.47 6.05 10.73
C VAL A 200 6.49 4.91 10.58
N VAL A 201 7.77 5.27 10.47
CA VAL A 201 8.89 4.33 10.40
C VAL A 201 9.71 4.46 11.67
N ASP A 202 9.58 3.51 12.56
CA ASP A 202 10.28 3.52 13.84
C ASP A 202 11.79 3.29 13.69
N ASN A 203 12.54 3.60 14.75
CA ASN A 203 13.98 3.33 14.76
C ASN A 203 14.25 1.83 14.57
N GLY A 204 15.17 1.49 13.64
CA GLY A 204 15.45 0.10 13.27
C GLY A 204 14.43 -0.53 12.31
N ALA A 205 13.43 0.23 11.85
CA ALA A 205 12.50 -0.17 10.81
C ALA A 205 12.93 0.36 9.44
N LYS A 206 12.32 -0.16 8.36
CA LYS A 206 12.64 0.26 6.99
C LYS A 206 11.40 0.44 6.13
N LEU A 207 11.38 1.53 5.35
CA LEU A 207 10.43 1.77 4.27
C LEU A 207 11.16 1.77 2.92
N THR A 208 10.64 1.06 1.93
CA THR A 208 11.12 1.15 0.55
C THR A 208 9.95 1.54 -0.36
N MET A 209 10.17 2.51 -1.22
CA MET A 209 9.25 2.88 -2.29
C MET A 209 9.85 2.50 -3.64
N GLU A 210 9.06 1.83 -4.47
CA GLU A 210 9.43 1.40 -5.82
C GLU A 210 8.57 2.11 -6.86
N ASP A 211 8.87 1.89 -8.13
CA ASP A 211 8.15 2.52 -9.25
C ASP A 211 6.63 2.32 -9.14
N SER A 212 5.89 3.33 -9.58
CA SER A 212 4.41 3.34 -9.57
C SER A 212 3.76 3.28 -8.19
N SER A 213 4.52 3.36 -7.10
CA SER A 213 3.96 3.50 -5.76
C SER A 213 3.69 4.96 -5.38
N SER A 214 2.77 5.20 -4.44
CA SER A 214 2.47 6.58 -4.04
C SER A 214 2.09 6.73 -2.56
N ILE A 215 2.46 7.90 -1.98
CA ILE A 215 1.96 8.35 -0.68
C ILE A 215 1.39 9.75 -0.89
N THR A 216 0.07 9.92 -0.72
CA THR A 216 -0.60 11.18 -1.11
C THR A 216 -1.75 11.57 -0.19
N GLY A 217 -2.01 12.88 -0.10
CA GLY A 217 -3.15 13.41 0.65
C GLY A 217 -3.08 13.21 2.17
N CYS A 218 -1.93 12.85 2.71
CA CYS A 218 -1.74 12.64 4.14
C CYS A 218 -1.41 13.94 4.87
N SER A 219 -1.75 14.02 6.16
CA SER A 219 -1.50 15.19 6.97
C SER A 219 -1.11 14.83 8.40
N ALA A 220 -0.17 15.58 8.97
CA ALA A 220 0.28 15.45 10.35
C ALA A 220 0.96 16.75 10.80
N GLU A 221 1.24 16.87 12.09
CA GLU A 221 2.09 17.96 12.58
C GLU A 221 3.53 17.79 12.07
N TRP A 222 4.05 16.55 12.11
CA TRP A 222 5.41 16.21 11.70
C TRP A 222 5.40 15.07 10.67
N GLY A 223 5.85 15.38 9.46
CA GLY A 223 5.87 14.42 8.36
C GLY A 223 4.49 14.04 7.87
N GLY A 224 3.84 14.94 7.14
CA GLY A 224 2.48 14.68 6.62
C GLY A 224 2.34 13.34 5.94
N ALA A 225 3.28 12.97 5.04
CA ALA A 225 3.33 11.63 4.48
C ALA A 225 4.06 10.65 5.39
N VAL A 226 5.32 10.95 5.76
CA VAL A 226 6.19 10.01 6.47
C VAL A 226 6.89 10.68 7.64
N TYR A 227 6.77 10.06 8.81
CA TYR A 227 7.66 10.32 9.93
C TYR A 227 8.71 9.23 10.01
N LEU A 228 9.96 9.62 9.83
CA LEU A 228 11.08 8.71 9.65
C LEU A 228 12.06 8.78 10.83
N SER A 229 12.05 7.74 11.65
CA SER A 229 13.09 7.51 12.67
C SER A 229 14.03 6.37 12.31
N GLY A 230 13.65 5.53 11.35
CA GLY A 230 14.39 4.40 10.81
C GLY A 230 15.06 4.71 9.47
N GLU A 231 14.99 3.78 8.55
CA GLU A 231 15.57 3.86 7.20
C GLU A 231 14.48 4.03 6.14
N MET A 232 14.81 4.79 5.09
CA MET A 232 13.95 4.91 3.90
C MET A 232 14.78 4.85 2.63
N ALA A 233 14.34 4.05 1.67
CA ALA A 233 14.85 4.02 0.31
C ALA A 233 13.75 4.42 -0.67
N ILE A 234 14.03 5.39 -1.54
CA ILE A 234 13.13 5.83 -2.61
C ILE A 234 13.79 5.46 -3.93
N ASN A 235 13.37 4.34 -4.51
CA ASN A 235 13.86 3.85 -5.79
C ASN A 235 12.98 4.31 -6.95
N GLY A 236 11.80 4.83 -6.64
CA GLY A 236 10.80 5.36 -7.56
C GLY A 236 9.53 5.76 -6.82
N GLY A 237 8.44 5.95 -7.56
CA GLY A 237 7.16 6.33 -6.99
C GLY A 237 7.01 7.84 -6.73
N GLU A 238 5.93 8.23 -6.05
CA GLU A 238 5.56 9.62 -5.84
C GLU A 238 5.13 9.88 -4.39
N ILE A 239 5.62 10.97 -3.81
CA ILE A 239 5.15 11.52 -2.53
C ILE A 239 4.60 12.92 -2.82
N SER A 240 3.26 13.06 -2.90
CA SER A 240 2.63 14.29 -3.33
C SER A 240 1.42 14.68 -2.49
N ASN A 241 1.06 15.97 -2.54
CA ASN A 241 -0.15 16.51 -1.88
C ASN A 241 -0.23 16.22 -0.37
N ASN A 242 0.89 16.02 0.31
CA ASN A 242 0.94 15.80 1.74
C ASN A 242 1.21 17.13 2.47
N THR A 243 0.68 17.27 3.67
CA THR A 243 0.70 18.54 4.38
C THR A 243 1.19 18.39 5.82
N ALA A 244 2.11 19.25 6.27
CA ALA A 244 2.35 19.44 7.68
C ALA A 244 1.38 20.52 8.21
N VAL A 245 0.62 20.19 9.23
CA VAL A 245 -0.39 21.07 9.81
C VAL A 245 0.04 21.44 11.23
N GLY A 246 0.39 22.71 11.44
CA GLY A 246 0.59 23.26 12.78
C GLY A 246 -0.77 23.56 13.41
N ASP A 247 -0.95 23.15 14.64
CA ASP A 247 -2.19 23.44 15.37
C ASP A 247 -1.97 24.42 16.51
N ILE A 248 -3.05 25.06 16.93
CA ILE A 248 -3.08 25.87 18.15
C ILE A 248 -3.89 25.10 19.18
N TYR A 249 -3.23 24.57 20.18
CA TYR A 249 -3.87 23.86 21.29
C TYR A 249 -3.73 24.64 22.59
N GLU A 250 -4.62 24.36 23.53
CA GLU A 250 -4.63 25.05 24.83
C GLU A 250 -4.37 24.04 25.97
N ILE A 251 -3.29 24.23 26.70
CA ILE A 251 -3.01 23.45 27.92
C ILE A 251 -3.09 24.38 29.12
N ASN A 252 -3.95 24.06 30.06
CA ASN A 252 -4.13 24.82 31.31
C ASN A 252 -4.40 26.33 31.08
N GLY A 253 -5.22 26.67 30.06
CA GLY A 253 -5.54 28.05 29.73
C GLY A 253 -4.45 28.81 28.97
N VAL A 254 -3.37 28.14 28.57
CA VAL A 254 -2.30 28.71 27.78
C VAL A 254 -2.34 28.17 26.34
N LYS A 255 -2.59 29.08 25.39
CA LYS A 255 -2.50 28.73 23.96
C LYS A 255 -1.06 28.46 23.57
N ARG A 256 -0.83 27.31 22.98
CA ARG A 256 0.44 26.88 22.42
C ARG A 256 0.25 26.63 20.92
N SER A 257 1.26 26.94 20.13
CA SER A 257 1.28 26.59 18.72
C SER A 257 2.21 25.40 18.52
N ALA A 258 1.72 24.36 17.89
CA ALA A 258 2.56 23.30 17.36
C ALA A 258 3.27 23.79 16.09
N SER A 259 4.53 23.47 15.95
CA SER A 259 5.31 23.80 14.75
C SER A 259 5.14 22.69 13.71
N ALA A 260 4.55 23.03 12.57
CA ALA A 260 4.47 22.08 11.44
C ALA A 260 5.85 21.86 10.83
N HIS A 261 6.25 20.60 10.65
CA HIS A 261 7.53 20.24 10.07
C HIS A 261 7.42 19.12 9.03
N GLY A 262 8.02 19.33 7.85
CA GLY A 262 8.09 18.30 6.80
C GLY A 262 6.75 17.91 6.24
N GLY A 263 6.17 18.72 5.35
CA GLY A 263 4.87 18.41 4.70
C GLY A 263 4.84 17.04 4.05
N ALA A 264 5.94 16.62 3.43
CA ALA A 264 6.11 15.27 2.91
C ALA A 264 6.77 14.37 3.97
N ILE A 265 8.05 14.58 4.26
CA ILE A 265 8.85 13.72 5.13
C ILE A 265 9.46 14.54 6.25
N MET A 266 9.33 14.06 7.49
CA MET A 266 10.08 14.53 8.64
C MET A 266 11.07 13.46 9.06
N ILE A 267 12.36 13.79 9.07
CA ILE A 267 13.42 12.88 9.50
C ILE A 267 13.81 13.25 10.93
N ARG A 268 13.68 12.29 11.84
CA ARG A 268 14.19 12.41 13.20
C ARG A 268 15.46 11.60 13.35
N ALA A 269 16.59 12.27 13.50
CA ALA A 269 17.82 11.59 13.85
C ALA A 269 17.67 10.96 15.25
N CYS A 270 17.81 9.65 15.34
CA CYS A 270 18.02 9.00 16.63
C CYS A 270 19.36 9.49 17.15
N ARG A 271 19.39 10.20 18.29
CA ARG A 271 20.63 10.39 19.01
C ARG A 271 21.14 8.97 19.35
N ALA A 272 22.27 8.59 18.79
CA ALA A 272 23.04 7.52 19.37
C ALA A 272 23.40 8.00 20.77
N ASP A 273 22.89 7.33 21.79
CA ASP A 273 23.37 7.55 23.15
C ASP A 273 24.82 7.07 23.15
N TYR A 274 25.73 8.05 23.29
CA TYR A 274 27.17 7.79 23.50
C TYR A 274 27.38 7.35 24.93
#